data_98bb3d801c9d5955ff5a6efc44a364c3
#
_entry.id   98bb3d801c9d5955ff5a6efc44a364c3
#
_cell.length_a   1.000
_cell.length_b   1.000
_cell.length_c   1.000
_cell.angle_alpha   90.00
_cell.angle_beta   90.00
_cell.angle_gamma   90.00
#
_symmetry.space_group_name_H-M   'P 1'
#
loop_
_entity.id
_entity.type
_entity.pdbx_description
1 polymer ?
#
loop_
_entity_poly.entity_id
_entity_poly.type
_entity_poly.pdbx_seq_one_letter_code
_entity_poly.pdbx_strand_id
1 'polypeptide(L)'
;ILTYSTGARFDSIVKKYERYKARFAIWCGFDYTGYERPGWQAHAIAELERCHREGAVGVGELGDKGLGEYYSKPVPGYGMHIDDPRMKPLLAKCGELHMPVSIHVAEDAWMYLASDSTNDGLMNAATWKVDMTVKGKLGHDQLIATLANAVRENPGTTFIACHLANCCSDLSVLGRMLDKYSNLWADIAARYGEISPVPRYTRAFMEKYADRLVYGTDMGFSVRMYRTTFRILETRDEHFYAQWLLNYHWPLYGLGLPDATLKKLYHDNAARLFSQAAGSGR
;
A
#
# COMPACT_ATOMS: atom_id res chain seq x y z
N ILE A 1 6.84 5.40 -8.71
CA ILE A 1 7.76 5.62 -7.57
C ILE A 1 6.98 6.34 -6.50
N LEU A 2 6.71 5.67 -5.38
CA LEU A 2 6.08 6.26 -4.20
C LEU A 2 7.13 7.09 -3.45
N THR A 3 6.89 8.40 -3.29
CA THR A 3 7.89 9.28 -2.69
C THR A 3 7.44 9.89 -1.37
N TYR A 4 6.14 9.83 -1.07
CA TYR A 4 5.51 10.47 0.11
C TYR A 4 6.03 11.89 0.40
N SER A 5 6.51 12.60 -0.63
CA SER A 5 7.21 13.88 -0.48
C SER A 5 6.45 15.01 -1.17
N THR A 6 6.62 16.22 -0.64
CA THR A 6 6.09 17.49 -1.18
C THR A 6 7.21 18.52 -1.27
N GLY A 7 6.90 19.72 -1.76
CA GLY A 7 7.82 20.85 -1.85
C GLY A 7 9.08 20.56 -2.64
N ALA A 8 10.18 21.21 -2.27
CA ALA A 8 11.47 21.09 -2.94
C ALA A 8 12.01 19.65 -3.00
N ARG A 9 11.60 18.78 -2.06
CA ARG A 9 12.00 17.37 -2.08
C ARG A 9 11.32 16.63 -3.23
N PHE A 10 10.02 16.85 -3.44
CA PHE A 10 9.30 16.31 -4.58
C PHE A 10 9.90 16.80 -5.90
N ASP A 11 10.15 18.10 -6.02
CA ASP A 11 10.73 18.71 -7.23
C ASP A 11 12.10 18.09 -7.58
N SER A 12 12.92 17.86 -6.57
CA SER A 12 14.23 17.18 -6.76
C SER A 12 14.08 15.76 -7.30
N ILE A 13 13.04 15.04 -6.87
CA ILE A 13 12.77 13.68 -7.35
C ILE A 13 12.25 13.72 -8.80
N VAL A 14 11.31 14.61 -9.13
CA VAL A 14 10.83 14.82 -10.51
C VAL A 14 11.99 15.08 -11.42
N LYS A 15 12.86 16.04 -11.07
CA LYS A 15 14.08 16.37 -11.85
C LYS A 15 15.01 15.18 -12.02
N LYS A 16 15.22 14.40 -10.98
CA LYS A 16 16.10 13.20 -11.03
C LYS A 16 15.61 12.17 -12.04
N TYR A 17 14.29 12.00 -12.18
CA TYR A 17 13.68 11.01 -13.05
C TYR A 17 13.17 11.58 -14.38
N GLU A 18 13.35 12.86 -14.66
CA GLU A 18 12.82 13.55 -15.84
C GLU A 18 13.11 12.83 -17.16
N ARG A 19 14.38 12.39 -17.35
CA ARG A 19 14.78 11.65 -18.56
C ARG A 19 14.13 10.28 -18.70
N TYR A 20 13.49 9.78 -17.65
CA TYR A 20 12.83 8.49 -17.57
C TYR A 20 11.31 8.59 -17.37
N LYS A 21 10.73 9.79 -17.55
CA LYS A 21 9.30 10.06 -17.32
C LYS A 21 8.35 9.12 -18.07
N ALA A 22 8.77 8.55 -19.21
CA ALA A 22 7.99 7.58 -19.96
C ALA A 22 7.98 6.17 -19.30
N ARG A 23 8.82 5.93 -18.27
CA ARG A 23 8.97 4.64 -17.59
C ARG A 23 8.55 4.67 -16.14
N PHE A 24 8.49 5.84 -15.53
CA PHE A 24 8.19 5.99 -14.11
C PHE A 24 7.04 6.96 -13.88
N ALA A 25 6.01 6.48 -13.20
CA ALA A 25 4.98 7.31 -12.60
C ALA A 25 5.47 7.74 -11.21
N ILE A 26 5.49 9.04 -10.93
CA ILE A 26 5.98 9.59 -9.66
C ILE A 26 4.77 10.00 -8.81
N TRP A 27 4.80 9.64 -7.54
CA TRP A 27 3.75 9.91 -6.58
C TRP A 27 4.26 10.93 -5.56
N CYS A 28 3.38 11.80 -5.05
CA CYS A 28 3.70 12.73 -3.97
C CYS A 28 3.17 12.24 -2.62
N GLY A 29 3.34 13.04 -1.57
CA GLY A 29 2.69 12.88 -0.27
C GLY A 29 1.65 13.96 -0.04
N PHE A 30 1.13 14.05 1.20
CA PHE A 30 0.47 15.24 1.70
C PHE A 30 1.45 16.12 2.48
N ASP A 31 1.26 17.43 2.42
CA ASP A 31 2.02 18.37 3.26
C ASP A 31 1.30 18.57 4.60
N TYR A 32 1.83 17.98 5.65
CA TYR A 32 1.31 18.13 7.01
C TYR A 32 1.89 19.33 7.76
N THR A 33 2.63 20.22 7.09
CA THR A 33 3.18 21.42 7.75
C THR A 33 2.07 22.27 8.33
N GLY A 34 2.02 22.36 9.66
CA GLY A 34 1.00 23.14 10.37
C GLY A 34 -0.38 22.48 10.45
N TYR A 35 -0.49 21.17 10.34
CA TYR A 35 -1.76 20.42 10.34
C TYR A 35 -2.62 20.61 11.62
N GLU A 36 -2.04 21.10 12.69
CA GLU A 36 -2.76 21.45 13.93
C GLU A 36 -3.43 22.85 13.87
N ARG A 37 -3.16 23.64 12.81
CA ARG A 37 -3.61 25.02 12.70
C ARG A 37 -4.83 25.14 11.78
N PRO A 38 -5.74 26.11 12.04
CA PRO A 38 -6.80 26.44 11.09
C PRO A 38 -6.23 26.79 9.70
N GLY A 39 -6.91 26.36 8.64
CA GLY A 39 -6.51 26.66 7.27
C GLY A 39 -5.49 25.69 6.67
N TRP A 40 -4.96 24.73 7.44
CA TRP A 40 -4.02 23.74 6.95
C TRP A 40 -4.53 22.99 5.70
N GLN A 41 -5.80 22.57 5.68
CA GLN A 41 -6.35 21.84 4.54
C GLN A 41 -6.22 22.60 3.22
N ALA A 42 -6.47 23.92 3.23
CA ALA A 42 -6.34 24.75 2.04
C ALA A 42 -4.87 24.77 1.53
N HIS A 43 -3.92 24.86 2.45
CA HIS A 43 -2.49 24.79 2.13
C HIS A 43 -2.12 23.43 1.55
N ALA A 44 -2.50 22.34 2.21
CA ALA A 44 -2.20 20.98 1.78
C ALA A 44 -2.85 20.65 0.41
N ILE A 45 -4.06 21.14 0.13
CA ILE A 45 -4.73 21.02 -1.16
C ILE A 45 -3.98 21.81 -2.24
N ALA A 46 -3.57 23.03 -1.97
CA ALA A 46 -2.81 23.84 -2.92
C ALA A 46 -1.47 23.17 -3.28
N GLU A 47 -0.79 22.57 -2.30
CA GLU A 47 0.44 21.82 -2.55
C GLU A 47 0.18 20.52 -3.33
N LEU A 48 -0.89 19.78 -3.02
CA LEU A 48 -1.30 18.60 -3.79
C LEU A 48 -1.54 18.96 -5.27
N GLU A 49 -2.30 20.03 -5.52
CA GLU A 49 -2.55 20.54 -6.88
C GLU A 49 -1.25 20.98 -7.58
N ARG A 50 -0.32 21.56 -6.83
CA ARG A 50 1.00 21.91 -7.35
C ARG A 50 1.78 20.65 -7.76
N CYS A 51 1.86 19.64 -6.86
CA CYS A 51 2.53 18.38 -7.17
C CYS A 51 1.89 17.70 -8.40
N HIS A 52 0.56 17.74 -8.52
CA HIS A 52 -0.13 17.22 -9.69
C HIS A 52 0.28 17.94 -10.99
N ARG A 53 0.33 19.29 -10.99
CA ARG A 53 0.81 20.06 -12.16
C ARG A 53 2.27 19.73 -12.51
N GLU A 54 3.09 19.44 -11.54
CA GLU A 54 4.50 19.01 -11.72
C GLU A 54 4.64 17.53 -12.10
N GLY A 55 3.51 16.82 -12.30
CA GLY A 55 3.49 15.46 -12.85
C GLY A 55 3.31 14.34 -11.82
N ALA A 56 2.89 14.64 -10.61
CA ALA A 56 2.46 13.58 -9.68
C ALA A 56 1.20 12.89 -10.20
N VAL A 57 1.18 11.56 -10.20
CA VAL A 57 0.06 10.75 -10.68
C VAL A 57 -0.74 10.07 -9.55
N GLY A 58 -0.36 10.26 -8.29
CA GLY A 58 -1.01 9.68 -7.13
C GLY A 58 -0.37 10.17 -5.83
N VAL A 59 -0.95 9.79 -4.72
CA VAL A 59 -0.48 10.11 -3.37
C VAL A 59 -0.06 8.84 -2.64
N GLY A 60 1.12 8.84 -2.06
CA GLY A 60 1.60 7.71 -1.25
C GLY A 60 3.09 7.41 -1.44
N GLU A 61 3.55 6.42 -0.79
CA GLU A 61 2.82 5.59 0.19
C GLU A 61 2.58 6.39 1.48
N LEU A 62 1.32 6.53 1.90
CA LEU A 62 1.00 7.00 3.24
C LEU A 62 1.18 5.84 4.22
N GLY A 63 1.58 6.09 5.45
CA GLY A 63 1.87 5.03 6.41
C GLY A 63 1.30 5.29 7.79
N ASP A 64 0.36 4.45 8.22
CA ASP A 64 -0.21 4.48 9.56
C ASP A 64 -0.08 3.13 10.25
N LYS A 65 0.85 3.05 11.21
CA LYS A 65 1.09 1.86 12.05
C LYS A 65 0.55 2.06 13.48
N GLY A 66 -0.50 2.89 13.61
CA GLY A 66 -1.27 3.07 14.83
C GLY A 66 -1.16 4.43 15.51
N LEU A 67 -0.26 5.30 15.07
CA LEU A 67 -0.08 6.64 15.63
C LEU A 67 -0.33 7.77 14.62
N GLY A 68 -1.08 7.47 13.56
CA GLY A 68 -1.32 8.38 12.45
C GLY A 68 -0.24 8.30 11.37
N GLU A 69 -0.39 9.12 10.35
CA GLU A 69 0.48 9.12 9.19
C GLU A 69 1.89 9.62 9.54
N TYR A 70 2.94 8.85 9.20
CA TYR A 70 4.31 9.19 9.56
C TYR A 70 5.33 9.10 8.43
N TYR A 71 4.93 8.69 7.21
CA TYR A 71 5.84 8.62 6.06
C TYR A 71 6.01 9.95 5.37
N SER A 72 4.96 10.78 5.30
CA SER A 72 4.99 12.04 4.57
C SER A 72 6.12 12.98 4.98
N LYS A 73 6.68 13.66 3.99
CA LYS A 73 7.79 14.62 4.14
C LYS A 73 7.40 15.96 3.50
N PRO A 74 7.79 17.08 4.10
CA PRO A 74 8.82 17.26 5.13
C PRO A 74 8.37 16.91 6.56
N VAL A 75 7.07 16.89 6.85
CA VAL A 75 6.52 16.71 8.20
C VAL A 75 5.54 15.53 8.18
N PRO A 76 5.63 14.59 9.13
CA PRO A 76 4.62 13.54 9.31
C PRO A 76 3.34 14.10 9.95
N GLY A 77 2.22 13.38 9.77
CA GLY A 77 0.91 13.69 10.33
C GLY A 77 0.57 12.85 11.56
N TYR A 78 1.29 13.02 12.66
CA TYR A 78 1.01 12.26 13.88
C TYR A 78 -0.41 12.50 14.39
N GLY A 79 -1.12 11.42 14.73
CA GLY A 79 -2.53 11.47 15.13
C GLY A 79 -3.50 11.66 13.96
N MET A 80 -3.01 11.77 12.73
CA MET A 80 -3.82 11.88 11.53
C MET A 80 -4.01 10.48 10.92
N HIS A 81 -5.05 9.77 11.36
CA HIS A 81 -5.49 8.54 10.71
C HIS A 81 -6.17 8.87 9.39
N ILE A 82 -6.22 7.89 8.45
CA ILE A 82 -6.74 8.17 7.10
C ILE A 82 -8.22 8.58 7.10
N ASP A 83 -9.00 8.18 8.11
CA ASP A 83 -10.41 8.56 8.29
C ASP A 83 -10.61 9.80 9.18
N ASP A 84 -9.53 10.48 9.59
CA ASP A 84 -9.66 11.75 10.32
C ASP A 84 -10.47 12.73 9.46
N PRO A 85 -11.48 13.42 10.03
CA PRO A 85 -12.31 14.38 9.30
C PRO A 85 -11.50 15.45 8.55
N ARG A 86 -10.32 15.81 9.04
CA ARG A 86 -9.42 16.77 8.39
C ARG A 86 -8.84 16.24 7.08
N MET A 87 -8.76 14.92 6.90
CA MET A 87 -8.28 14.27 5.67
C MET A 87 -9.32 14.29 4.55
N LYS A 88 -10.60 14.36 4.88
CA LYS A 88 -11.70 14.25 3.90
C LYS A 88 -11.59 15.21 2.72
N PRO A 89 -11.29 16.53 2.88
CA PRO A 89 -11.13 17.43 1.74
C PRO A 89 -9.93 17.08 0.84
N LEU A 90 -8.84 16.58 1.43
CA LEU A 90 -7.65 16.15 0.69
C LEU A 90 -7.94 14.89 -0.14
N LEU A 91 -8.61 13.92 0.48
CA LEU A 91 -9.01 12.69 -0.20
C LEU A 91 -10.01 12.97 -1.34
N ALA A 92 -10.99 13.85 -1.11
CA ALA A 92 -11.91 14.29 -2.15
C ALA A 92 -11.17 14.95 -3.32
N LYS A 93 -10.18 15.80 -3.04
CA LYS A 93 -9.33 16.44 -4.06
C LYS A 93 -8.52 15.40 -4.85
N CYS A 94 -8.03 14.35 -4.20
CA CYS A 94 -7.39 13.24 -4.92
C CYS A 94 -8.34 12.61 -5.96
N GLY A 95 -9.61 12.42 -5.59
CA GLY A 95 -10.64 11.93 -6.51
C GLY A 95 -10.89 12.88 -7.68
N GLU A 96 -11.01 14.19 -7.43
CA GLU A 96 -11.18 15.22 -8.48
C GLU A 96 -10.00 15.25 -9.47
N LEU A 97 -8.79 15.05 -8.97
CA LEU A 97 -7.56 15.02 -9.76
C LEU A 97 -7.27 13.64 -10.38
N HIS A 98 -8.12 12.65 -10.14
CA HIS A 98 -7.92 11.25 -10.54
C HIS A 98 -6.58 10.67 -10.03
N MET A 99 -6.12 11.11 -8.88
CA MET A 99 -4.91 10.65 -8.21
C MET A 99 -5.28 9.53 -7.21
N PRO A 100 -4.93 8.27 -7.46
CA PRO A 100 -5.15 7.22 -6.47
C PRO A 100 -4.31 7.48 -5.20
N VAL A 101 -4.82 7.00 -4.07
CA VAL A 101 -4.16 7.09 -2.75
C VAL A 101 -3.67 5.70 -2.36
N SER A 102 -2.36 5.54 -2.26
CA SER A 102 -1.70 4.32 -1.77
C SER A 102 -1.42 4.46 -0.29
N ILE A 103 -1.87 3.49 0.50
CA ILE A 103 -1.76 3.57 1.96
C ILE A 103 -1.44 2.23 2.61
N HIS A 104 -0.42 2.25 3.46
CA HIS A 104 -0.04 1.21 4.39
C HIS A 104 -0.75 1.44 5.73
N VAL A 105 -1.77 0.66 6.02
CA VAL A 105 -2.40 0.63 7.34
C VAL A 105 -2.00 -0.64 8.08
N ALA A 106 -1.75 -0.53 9.37
CA ALA A 106 -1.37 -1.63 10.25
C ALA A 106 -0.02 -2.30 9.88
N GLU A 107 0.21 -3.43 10.49
CA GLU A 107 1.18 -4.47 10.13
C GLU A 107 0.45 -5.81 10.13
N ASP A 108 1.08 -6.89 9.68
CA ASP A 108 0.42 -8.20 9.69
C ASP A 108 0.09 -8.66 11.13
N ALA A 109 -1.01 -9.38 11.30
CA ALA A 109 -1.58 -9.70 12.61
C ALA A 109 -0.59 -10.39 13.56
N TRP A 110 0.32 -11.23 13.04
CA TRP A 110 1.33 -11.91 13.86
C TRP A 110 2.31 -10.93 14.54
N MET A 111 2.50 -9.72 14.02
CA MET A 111 3.36 -8.69 14.63
C MET A 111 2.78 -8.08 15.90
N TYR A 112 1.49 -8.27 16.15
CA TYR A 112 0.78 -7.81 17.36
C TYR A 112 0.69 -8.91 18.43
N LEU A 113 1.00 -10.17 18.08
CA LEU A 113 0.92 -11.30 18.99
C LEU A 113 2.10 -11.34 19.98
N ALA A 114 1.96 -12.15 21.04
CA ALA A 114 3.05 -12.40 21.97
C ALA A 114 4.27 -13.00 21.24
N SER A 115 5.47 -12.64 21.70
CA SER A 115 6.71 -13.20 21.17
C SER A 115 7.06 -14.48 21.93
N ASP A 116 6.28 -15.52 21.70
CA ASP A 116 6.45 -16.84 22.31
C ASP A 116 6.19 -17.97 21.30
N SER A 117 6.22 -19.21 21.74
CA SER A 117 6.08 -20.39 20.88
C SER A 117 4.69 -20.58 20.27
N THR A 118 3.71 -19.75 20.61
CA THR A 118 2.37 -19.79 20.02
C THR A 118 2.23 -18.87 18.79
N ASN A 119 3.27 -18.09 18.48
CA ASN A 119 3.30 -17.17 17.35
C ASN A 119 4.10 -17.77 16.19
N ASP A 120 3.43 -18.17 15.13
CA ASP A 120 4.08 -18.71 13.91
C ASP A 120 5.08 -17.73 13.29
N GLY A 121 4.86 -16.42 13.47
CA GLY A 121 5.77 -15.37 13.05
C GLY A 121 6.89 -15.03 14.03
N LEU A 122 7.11 -15.81 15.08
CA LEU A 122 8.03 -15.49 16.19
C LEU A 122 9.42 -15.00 15.73
N MET A 123 10.04 -15.68 14.77
CA MET A 123 11.38 -15.33 14.30
C MET A 123 11.40 -13.97 13.58
N ASN A 124 10.31 -13.62 12.92
CA ASN A 124 10.13 -12.33 12.25
C ASN A 124 9.66 -11.27 13.26
N ALA A 125 8.85 -11.65 14.25
CA ALA A 125 8.39 -10.78 15.32
C ALA A 125 9.54 -10.18 16.13
N ALA A 126 10.65 -10.87 16.27
CA ALA A 126 11.86 -10.33 16.91
C ALA A 126 12.35 -9.02 16.25
N THR A 127 12.13 -8.87 14.94
CA THR A 127 12.52 -7.68 14.15
C THR A 127 11.36 -6.69 13.95
N TRP A 128 10.14 -7.20 13.78
CA TRP A 128 8.99 -6.43 13.29
C TRP A 128 7.84 -6.29 14.30
N LYS A 129 8.03 -6.72 15.54
CA LYS A 129 7.00 -6.64 16.58
C LYS A 129 6.44 -5.22 16.73
N VAL A 130 5.12 -5.11 16.75
CA VAL A 130 4.42 -3.87 17.08
C VAL A 130 4.34 -3.73 18.61
N ASP A 131 4.90 -2.64 19.14
CA ASP A 131 4.77 -2.31 20.56
C ASP A 131 3.40 -1.68 20.82
N MET A 132 2.50 -2.44 21.44
CA MET A 132 1.16 -2.00 21.81
C MET A 132 1.09 -1.35 23.21
N THR A 133 2.21 -1.18 23.92
CA THR A 133 2.25 -0.47 25.20
C THR A 133 2.23 1.03 25.02
N VAL A 134 2.47 1.51 23.80
CA VAL A 134 2.44 2.95 23.46
C VAL A 134 1.00 3.47 23.56
N LYS A 135 0.79 4.43 24.46
CA LYS A 135 -0.53 5.02 24.73
C LYS A 135 -1.14 5.62 23.46
N GLY A 136 -2.38 5.28 23.18
CA GLY A 136 -3.15 5.82 22.05
C GLY A 136 -2.85 5.16 20.70
N LYS A 137 -1.96 4.15 20.66
CA LYS A 137 -1.73 3.39 19.44
C LYS A 137 -2.93 2.49 19.12
N LEU A 138 -3.40 2.59 17.88
CA LEU A 138 -4.44 1.71 17.36
C LEU A 138 -3.85 0.32 17.05
N GLY A 139 -4.62 -0.72 17.32
CA GLY A 139 -4.31 -2.08 16.93
C GLY A 139 -4.72 -2.39 15.49
N HIS A 140 -4.40 -3.62 15.04
CA HIS A 140 -4.64 -4.09 13.67
C HIS A 140 -6.07 -3.80 13.19
N ASP A 141 -7.08 -4.35 13.86
CA ASP A 141 -8.49 -4.25 13.41
C ASP A 141 -9.02 -2.81 13.41
N GLN A 142 -8.54 -1.99 14.36
CA GLN A 142 -8.89 -0.57 14.40
C GLN A 142 -8.32 0.16 13.18
N LEU A 143 -7.09 -0.14 12.78
CA LEU A 143 -6.47 0.45 11.60
C LEU A 143 -7.14 0.00 10.29
N ILE A 144 -7.53 -1.28 10.19
CA ILE A 144 -8.33 -1.76 9.06
C ILE A 144 -9.68 -1.03 9.01
N ALA A 145 -10.28 -0.74 10.16
CA ALA A 145 -11.52 0.04 10.23
C ALA A 145 -11.34 1.48 9.74
N THR A 146 -10.20 2.14 10.05
CA THR A 146 -9.92 3.51 9.53
C THR A 146 -9.83 3.50 8.01
N LEU A 147 -9.18 2.52 7.41
CA LEU A 147 -9.16 2.35 5.95
C LEU A 147 -10.57 2.17 5.38
N ALA A 148 -11.35 1.26 5.97
CA ALA A 148 -12.73 1.00 5.51
C ALA A 148 -13.62 2.25 5.60
N ASN A 149 -13.46 3.07 6.66
CA ASN A 149 -14.16 4.33 6.82
C ASN A 149 -13.77 5.34 5.73
N ALA A 150 -12.46 5.54 5.51
CA ALA A 150 -11.97 6.46 4.49
C ALA A 150 -12.46 6.09 3.07
N VAL A 151 -12.39 4.79 2.72
CA VAL A 151 -12.86 4.27 1.43
C VAL A 151 -14.36 4.50 1.26
N ARG A 152 -15.16 4.20 2.29
CA ARG A 152 -16.62 4.41 2.29
C ARG A 152 -17.02 5.88 2.11
N GLU A 153 -16.30 6.77 2.78
CA GLU A 153 -16.65 8.20 2.84
C GLU A 153 -16.15 8.99 1.64
N ASN A 154 -15.26 8.41 0.85
CA ASN A 154 -14.70 9.04 -0.35
C ASN A 154 -14.88 8.15 -1.60
N PRO A 155 -16.14 7.91 -2.04
CA PRO A 155 -16.41 6.98 -3.14
C PRO A 155 -15.84 7.43 -4.50
N GLY A 156 -15.54 8.72 -4.66
CA GLY A 156 -14.89 9.28 -5.85
C GLY A 156 -13.36 9.10 -5.88
N THR A 157 -12.75 8.62 -4.80
CA THR A 157 -11.31 8.45 -4.67
C THR A 157 -10.94 6.99 -4.76
N THR A 158 -9.96 6.65 -5.59
CA THR A 158 -9.41 5.30 -5.67
C THR A 158 -8.37 5.10 -4.58
N PHE A 159 -8.53 4.06 -3.77
CA PHE A 159 -7.57 3.66 -2.74
C PHE A 159 -6.85 2.38 -3.14
N ILE A 160 -5.54 2.32 -2.85
CA ILE A 160 -4.73 1.12 -2.97
C ILE A 160 -4.24 0.76 -1.56
N ALA A 161 -4.81 -0.29 -1.00
CA ALA A 161 -4.34 -0.83 0.27
C ALA A 161 -3.01 -1.55 0.05
N CYS A 162 -1.92 -1.01 0.57
CA CYS A 162 -0.62 -1.63 0.48
C CYS A 162 -0.61 -2.97 1.22
N HIS A 163 0.17 -3.92 0.69
CA HIS A 163 0.49 -5.18 1.37
C HIS A 163 -0.77 -6.01 1.70
N LEU A 164 -1.74 -6.08 0.75
CA LEU A 164 -3.02 -6.76 0.98
C LEU A 164 -3.75 -6.23 2.23
N ALA A 165 -3.64 -4.94 2.50
CA ALA A 165 -4.12 -4.27 3.72
C ALA A 165 -3.58 -4.91 5.01
N ASN A 166 -2.42 -5.60 4.95
CA ASN A 166 -1.87 -6.38 6.07
C ASN A 166 -2.87 -7.41 6.67
N CYS A 167 -3.72 -7.98 5.81
CA CYS A 167 -4.73 -8.99 6.17
C CYS A 167 -4.31 -10.41 5.75
N CYS A 168 -3.00 -10.70 5.60
CA CYS A 168 -2.55 -12.00 5.10
C CYS A 168 -2.90 -13.17 6.01
N SER A 169 -3.05 -12.93 7.31
CA SER A 169 -3.51 -13.93 8.27
C SER A 169 -4.98 -14.35 8.06
N ASP A 170 -5.80 -13.46 7.49
CA ASP A 170 -7.18 -13.73 7.03
C ASP A 170 -7.54 -12.84 5.85
N LEU A 171 -7.21 -13.27 4.63
CA LEU A 171 -7.55 -12.55 3.40
C LEU A 171 -9.06 -12.36 3.20
N SER A 172 -9.93 -13.05 3.94
CA SER A 172 -11.38 -12.84 3.85
C SER A 172 -11.78 -11.44 4.34
N VAL A 173 -10.99 -10.82 5.23
CA VAL A 173 -11.20 -9.44 5.70
C VAL A 173 -11.08 -8.48 4.52
N LEU A 174 -9.95 -8.53 3.80
CA LEU A 174 -9.76 -7.73 2.58
C LEU A 174 -10.79 -8.09 1.51
N GLY A 175 -11.11 -9.39 1.35
CA GLY A 175 -12.10 -9.85 0.39
C GLY A 175 -13.47 -9.21 0.59
N ARG A 176 -13.96 -9.15 1.83
CA ARG A 176 -15.22 -8.45 2.16
C ARG A 176 -15.17 -6.96 1.83
N MET A 177 -14.04 -6.31 2.05
CA MET A 177 -13.87 -4.90 1.70
C MET A 177 -13.87 -4.70 0.17
N LEU A 178 -13.17 -5.55 -0.58
CA LEU A 178 -13.16 -5.52 -2.04
C LEU A 178 -14.54 -5.82 -2.64
N ASP A 179 -15.33 -6.71 -2.05
CA ASP A 179 -16.70 -6.99 -2.48
C ASP A 179 -17.64 -5.80 -2.23
N LYS A 180 -17.40 -5.04 -1.14
CA LYS A 180 -18.24 -3.93 -0.73
C LYS A 180 -17.91 -2.60 -1.40
N TYR A 181 -16.62 -2.35 -1.67
CA TYR A 181 -16.12 -1.04 -2.12
C TYR A 181 -15.46 -1.14 -3.50
N SER A 182 -16.11 -0.60 -4.52
CA SER A 182 -15.60 -0.62 -5.90
C SER A 182 -14.35 0.25 -6.10
N ASN A 183 -14.15 1.24 -5.25
CA ASN A 183 -13.01 2.17 -5.27
C ASN A 183 -11.80 1.69 -4.45
N LEU A 184 -11.85 0.48 -3.86
CA LEU A 184 -10.72 -0.13 -3.16
C LEU A 184 -9.97 -1.10 -4.08
N TRP A 185 -8.66 -0.98 -4.10
CA TRP A 185 -7.68 -1.86 -4.73
C TRP A 185 -6.69 -2.32 -3.66
N ALA A 186 -5.84 -3.28 -3.99
CA ALA A 186 -4.73 -3.65 -3.12
C ALA A 186 -3.48 -4.00 -3.93
N ASP A 187 -2.30 -3.79 -3.36
CA ASP A 187 -1.07 -4.39 -3.85
C ASP A 187 -0.67 -5.63 -3.03
N ILE A 188 0.22 -6.43 -3.59
CA ILE A 188 0.73 -7.64 -2.97
C ILE A 188 2.17 -7.49 -2.46
N ALA A 189 2.68 -6.26 -2.44
CA ALA A 189 4.05 -5.96 -2.07
C ALA A 189 4.39 -6.51 -0.67
N ALA A 190 5.62 -6.95 -0.49
CA ALA A 190 6.18 -7.44 0.77
C ALA A 190 5.40 -8.57 1.48
N ARG A 191 4.36 -9.16 0.87
CA ARG A 191 3.52 -10.21 1.52
C ARG A 191 3.67 -11.59 0.89
N TYR A 192 4.68 -11.79 0.08
CA TYR A 192 4.94 -13.06 -0.59
C TYR A 192 5.18 -14.21 0.38
N GLY A 193 5.84 -13.93 1.50
CA GLY A 193 6.11 -14.94 2.52
C GLY A 193 4.86 -15.36 3.30
N GLU A 194 3.93 -14.46 3.51
CA GLU A 194 2.70 -14.72 4.26
C GLU A 194 1.65 -15.42 3.39
N ILE A 195 1.54 -15.07 2.11
CA ILE A 195 0.54 -15.67 1.22
C ILE A 195 0.95 -17.01 0.63
N SER A 196 2.26 -17.26 0.50
CA SER A 196 2.80 -18.48 -0.11
C SER A 196 2.52 -19.76 0.71
N PRO A 197 2.51 -19.75 2.06
CA PRO A 197 2.20 -20.95 2.86
C PRO A 197 0.77 -21.47 2.71
N VAL A 198 -0.16 -20.68 2.19
CA VAL A 198 -1.57 -21.07 1.98
C VAL A 198 -1.98 -20.99 0.49
N PRO A 199 -1.28 -21.71 -0.39
CA PRO A 199 -1.31 -21.47 -1.84
C PRO A 199 -2.69 -21.67 -2.48
N ARG A 200 -3.48 -22.62 -2.02
CA ARG A 200 -4.81 -22.90 -2.60
C ARG A 200 -5.79 -21.76 -2.33
N TYR A 201 -5.85 -21.28 -1.10
CA TYR A 201 -6.73 -20.18 -0.75
C TYR A 201 -6.28 -18.87 -1.39
N THR A 202 -4.98 -18.57 -1.32
CA THR A 202 -4.38 -17.38 -1.93
C THR A 202 -4.62 -17.33 -3.43
N ARG A 203 -4.42 -18.45 -4.14
CA ARG A 203 -4.71 -18.55 -5.58
C ARG A 203 -6.16 -18.21 -5.86
N ALA A 204 -7.11 -18.84 -5.17
CA ALA A 204 -8.54 -18.59 -5.37
C ALA A 204 -8.91 -17.12 -5.08
N PHE A 205 -8.32 -16.51 -4.04
CA PHE A 205 -8.45 -15.09 -3.73
C PHE A 205 -7.93 -14.20 -4.87
N MET A 206 -6.73 -14.47 -5.36
CA MET A 206 -6.11 -13.67 -6.43
C MET A 206 -6.86 -13.80 -7.76
N GLU A 207 -7.37 -14.98 -8.09
CA GLU A 207 -8.21 -15.17 -9.28
C GLU A 207 -9.54 -14.42 -9.15
N LYS A 208 -10.20 -14.48 -7.99
CA LYS A 208 -11.46 -13.75 -7.73
C LYS A 208 -11.30 -12.24 -7.85
N TYR A 209 -10.21 -11.69 -7.31
CA TYR A 209 -9.99 -10.24 -7.27
C TYR A 209 -8.95 -9.75 -8.29
N ALA A 210 -8.69 -10.56 -9.32
CA ALA A 210 -7.65 -10.30 -10.31
C ALA A 210 -7.71 -8.90 -10.94
N ASP A 211 -8.90 -8.30 -11.05
CA ASP A 211 -9.10 -6.97 -11.65
C ASP A 211 -8.77 -5.80 -10.73
N ARG A 212 -8.44 -6.06 -9.46
CA ARG A 212 -8.18 -5.03 -8.45
C ARG A 212 -6.93 -5.26 -7.61
N LEU A 213 -6.08 -6.18 -8.04
CA LEU A 213 -4.77 -6.41 -7.42
C LEU A 213 -3.67 -5.91 -8.33
N VAL A 214 -2.64 -5.29 -7.75
CA VAL A 214 -1.46 -4.83 -8.48
C VAL A 214 -0.19 -5.44 -7.90
N TYR A 215 0.78 -5.72 -8.77
CA TYR A 215 2.09 -6.20 -8.38
C TYR A 215 2.92 -5.07 -7.79
N GLY A 216 3.61 -5.34 -6.71
CA GLY A 216 4.62 -4.51 -6.09
C GLY A 216 5.60 -5.37 -5.31
N THR A 217 6.71 -4.83 -4.90
CA THR A 217 7.73 -5.59 -4.14
C THR A 217 8.03 -5.00 -2.77
N ASP A 218 8.06 -3.68 -2.66
CA ASP A 218 8.48 -2.94 -1.45
C ASP A 218 9.88 -3.35 -0.91
N MET A 219 10.69 -3.98 -1.74
CA MET A 219 12.00 -4.54 -1.35
C MET A 219 13.14 -4.07 -2.25
N GLY A 220 12.96 -2.92 -2.90
CA GLY A 220 13.96 -2.34 -3.79
C GLY A 220 14.12 -3.11 -5.11
N PHE A 221 15.24 -2.84 -5.81
CA PHE A 221 15.53 -3.39 -7.13
C PHE A 221 16.55 -4.52 -7.03
N SER A 222 16.08 -5.75 -6.87
CA SER A 222 16.93 -6.94 -6.77
C SER A 222 16.45 -8.03 -7.72
N VAL A 223 17.32 -8.47 -8.63
CA VAL A 223 17.01 -9.61 -9.53
C VAL A 223 16.63 -10.86 -8.74
N ARG A 224 17.29 -11.10 -7.61
CA ARG A 224 17.00 -12.23 -6.74
C ARG A 224 15.59 -12.14 -6.16
N MET A 225 15.18 -10.97 -5.75
CA MET A 225 13.84 -10.72 -5.22
C MET A 225 12.78 -10.93 -6.30
N TYR A 226 12.94 -10.38 -7.51
CA TYR A 226 12.02 -10.61 -8.63
C TYR A 226 11.91 -12.10 -8.98
N ARG A 227 13.02 -12.82 -9.06
CA ARG A 227 12.98 -14.27 -9.31
C ARG A 227 12.20 -15.03 -8.25
N THR A 228 12.31 -14.65 -7.00
CA THR A 228 11.57 -15.30 -5.91
C THR A 228 10.08 -14.98 -5.97
N THR A 229 9.71 -13.72 -6.19
CA THR A 229 8.29 -13.35 -6.30
C THR A 229 7.64 -13.99 -7.53
N PHE A 230 8.32 -14.04 -8.67
CA PHE A 230 7.83 -14.74 -9.85
C PHE A 230 7.71 -16.26 -9.62
N ARG A 231 8.70 -16.88 -8.95
CA ARG A 231 8.59 -18.29 -8.57
C ARG A 231 7.34 -18.55 -7.74
N ILE A 232 7.04 -17.69 -6.75
CA ILE A 232 5.84 -17.83 -5.92
C ILE A 232 4.57 -17.66 -6.77
N LEU A 233 4.51 -16.69 -7.66
CA LEU A 233 3.29 -16.38 -8.40
C LEU A 233 3.04 -17.36 -9.58
N GLU A 234 4.08 -17.74 -10.29
CA GLU A 234 3.97 -18.43 -11.59
C GLU A 234 4.10 -19.95 -11.49
N THR A 235 4.93 -20.46 -10.56
CA THR A 235 5.20 -21.89 -10.48
C THR A 235 4.25 -22.63 -9.54
N ARG A 236 4.34 -23.98 -9.56
CA ARG A 236 3.71 -24.87 -8.58
C ARG A 236 4.75 -25.57 -7.72
N ASP A 237 5.91 -24.95 -7.57
CA ASP A 237 6.97 -25.50 -6.75
C ASP A 237 6.51 -25.62 -5.29
N GLU A 238 6.94 -26.68 -4.64
CA GLU A 238 6.56 -26.97 -3.27
C GLU A 238 7.78 -26.95 -2.35
N HIS A 239 7.55 -26.48 -1.11
CA HIS A 239 8.49 -26.60 0.00
C HIS A 239 9.90 -26.05 -0.30
N PHE A 240 9.97 -24.78 -0.74
CA PHE A 240 11.26 -24.11 -0.92
C PHE A 240 11.44 -22.96 0.11
N TYR A 241 12.67 -22.48 0.24
CA TYR A 241 13.00 -21.46 1.23
C TYR A 241 13.60 -20.23 0.58
N ALA A 242 13.26 -19.06 1.13
CA ALA A 242 13.85 -17.76 0.77
C ALA A 242 14.12 -16.94 2.03
N GLN A 243 14.82 -17.52 2.99
CA GLN A 243 15.12 -16.93 4.31
C GLN A 243 15.79 -15.55 4.26
N TRP A 244 16.53 -15.30 3.18
CA TRP A 244 17.14 -14.00 2.92
C TRP A 244 16.11 -12.90 2.57
N LEU A 245 14.87 -13.29 2.30
CA LEU A 245 13.78 -12.39 1.94
C LEU A 245 12.91 -12.18 3.17
N LEU A 246 13.02 -11.01 3.81
CA LEU A 246 12.30 -10.64 5.03
C LEU A 246 12.43 -11.65 6.20
N ASN A 247 13.54 -12.41 6.23
CA ASN A 247 13.83 -13.38 7.29
C ASN A 247 12.76 -14.48 7.49
N TYR A 248 12.03 -14.84 6.45
CA TYR A 248 11.05 -15.93 6.56
C TYR A 248 11.73 -17.28 6.86
N HIS A 249 11.26 -17.93 7.92
CA HIS A 249 11.79 -19.20 8.41
C HIS A 249 10.88 -20.39 8.16
N TRP A 250 9.82 -20.21 7.39
CA TRP A 250 8.89 -21.26 6.95
C TRP A 250 9.04 -21.55 5.45
N PRO A 251 8.58 -22.74 5.00
CA PRO A 251 8.61 -23.08 3.60
C PRO A 251 7.60 -22.27 2.79
N LEU A 252 7.97 -21.97 1.55
CA LEU A 252 7.17 -21.28 0.56
C LEU A 252 6.67 -22.26 -0.50
N TYR A 253 5.56 -21.90 -1.12
CA TYR A 253 4.90 -22.67 -2.17
C TYR A 253 4.51 -21.77 -3.34
N GLY A 254 4.59 -22.29 -4.54
CA GLY A 254 4.14 -21.63 -5.75
C GLY A 254 2.61 -21.63 -5.86
N LEU A 255 2.04 -20.52 -6.29
CA LEU A 255 0.60 -20.33 -6.46
C LEU A 255 0.10 -20.87 -7.81
N GLY A 256 0.97 -20.93 -8.82
CA GLY A 256 0.64 -21.38 -10.17
C GLY A 256 -0.52 -20.57 -10.78
N LEU A 257 -0.47 -19.25 -10.65
CA LEU A 257 -1.52 -18.38 -11.17
C LEU A 257 -1.66 -18.52 -12.69
N PRO A 258 -2.89 -18.47 -13.24
CA PRO A 258 -3.10 -18.46 -14.68
C PRO A 258 -2.51 -17.20 -15.34
N ASP A 259 -2.03 -17.33 -16.60
CA ASP A 259 -1.46 -16.23 -17.38
C ASP A 259 -2.39 -15.00 -17.44
N ALA A 260 -3.70 -15.21 -17.54
CA ALA A 260 -4.69 -14.13 -17.55
C ALA A 260 -4.69 -13.33 -16.23
N THR A 261 -4.51 -13.99 -15.09
CA THR A 261 -4.39 -13.34 -13.78
C THR A 261 -3.04 -12.64 -13.65
N LEU A 262 -1.95 -13.29 -14.07
CA LEU A 262 -0.60 -12.71 -14.07
C LEU A 262 -0.52 -11.44 -14.92
N LYS A 263 -1.11 -11.45 -16.13
CA LYS A 263 -1.15 -10.29 -17.02
C LYS A 263 -1.82 -9.09 -16.35
N LYS A 264 -2.97 -9.30 -15.69
CA LYS A 264 -3.67 -8.25 -14.95
C LYS A 264 -2.81 -7.72 -13.80
N LEU A 265 -2.26 -8.62 -13.00
CA LEU A 265 -1.47 -8.31 -11.82
C LEU A 265 -0.19 -7.52 -12.17
N TYR A 266 0.55 -7.98 -13.18
CA TYR A 266 1.83 -7.38 -13.56
C TYR A 266 1.72 -6.09 -14.38
N HIS A 267 0.64 -5.91 -15.13
CA HIS A 267 0.57 -4.83 -16.11
C HIS A 267 -0.80 -4.16 -16.21
N ASP A 268 -1.86 -4.89 -16.61
CA ASP A 268 -3.09 -4.28 -17.10
C ASP A 268 -3.78 -3.40 -16.07
N ASN A 269 -3.75 -3.82 -14.80
CA ASN A 269 -4.36 -3.10 -13.70
C ASN A 269 -3.63 -1.79 -13.40
N ALA A 270 -2.31 -1.81 -13.33
CA ALA A 270 -1.51 -0.60 -13.14
C ALA A 270 -1.68 0.36 -14.33
N ALA A 271 -1.67 -0.15 -15.57
CA ALA A 271 -1.92 0.65 -16.76
C ALA A 271 -3.29 1.34 -16.71
N ARG A 272 -4.34 0.63 -16.27
CA ARG A 272 -5.69 1.19 -16.11
C ARG A 272 -5.75 2.28 -15.04
N LEU A 273 -5.11 2.08 -13.89
CA LEU A 273 -5.05 3.07 -12.81
C LEU A 273 -4.36 4.37 -13.27
N PHE A 274 -3.26 4.25 -14.03
CA PHE A 274 -2.47 5.41 -14.45
C PHE A 274 -3.02 6.12 -15.69
N SER A 275 -3.76 5.43 -16.56
CA SER A 275 -4.37 6.06 -17.73
C SER A 275 -5.43 7.10 -17.34
N GLN A 276 -6.12 6.88 -16.23
CA GLN A 276 -7.10 7.84 -15.69
C GLN A 276 -6.42 9.11 -15.17
N ALA A 277 -5.28 8.99 -14.51
CA ALA A 277 -4.50 10.12 -14.01
C ALA A 277 -3.84 10.93 -15.16
N ALA A 278 -3.43 10.29 -16.24
CA ALA A 278 -2.78 10.97 -17.39
C ALA A 278 -3.75 11.67 -18.35
N GLY A 279 -5.03 11.31 -18.32
CA GLY A 279 -6.07 11.88 -19.20
C GLY A 279 -6.61 13.24 -18.76
N SER A 280 -6.40 13.64 -17.52
CA SER A 280 -6.92 14.89 -16.94
C SER A 280 -5.97 16.11 -17.11
N GLY A 281 -4.80 15.92 -17.69
CA GLY A 281 -3.77 16.95 -17.88
C GLY A 281 -3.47 17.31 -19.33
N ARG A 282 -4.41 17.07 -20.27
CA ARG A 282 -4.28 17.54 -21.66
C ARG A 282 -5.37 18.54 -22.01
#